data_03b5380b6dabc57877a7155098690cd8
#
_entry.id   03b5380b6dabc57877a7155098690cd8
#
_cell.length_a   1.000
_cell.length_b   1.000
_cell.length_c   1.000
_cell.angle_alpha   90.00
_cell.angle_beta   90.00
_cell.angle_gamma   90.00
#
_symmetry.space_group_name_H-M   'P 1'
#
loop_
_entity.id
_entity.type
_entity.pdbx_description
1 polymer ?
#
loop_
_entity_poly.entity_id
_entity_poly.type
_entity_poly.pdbx_seq_one_letter_code
_entity_poly.pdbx_strand_id
1 'polypeptide(L)'
;MFWILTFIVCVVDSTPPIVIAHRGASGYAVEHTEAAKALAHAQGADYIEQDVVLSKDRQFIVTHDITMEETTDVEQRFQDRARPDGRYYFADFTWGEIQELTLHERTRRGSDQPALPDRFPGDAGQRVLRLADEIRLLSGLDKTTGKQTGLYIELKSPSFHKKEFGSSMGEALLKELAGLGIQHESHRCFIQCFEMEELVDLHGRLRCKLPLIQLLGKRPTDAELNKIAVFAKGIGPSLDLLANRDSNDEIVSSGLVEVARKTGLMVHPYTVRKHQQPRWSTSLDETHRFLLDQLEVDGFFTDYPDLGRDAVRVRK
;
A
#
# COMPACT_ATOMS: atom_id res chain seq x y z
N MET A 1 37.13 33.71 -36.03
CA MET A 1 36.74 33.62 -34.59
C MET A 1 35.49 32.77 -34.52
N PHE A 2 35.69 31.46 -34.31
CA PHE A 2 34.60 30.47 -34.24
C PHE A 2 34.08 30.41 -32.79
N TRP A 3 32.80 30.73 -32.57
CA TRP A 3 32.15 30.51 -31.29
C TRP A 3 31.64 29.07 -31.23
N ILE A 4 32.19 28.27 -30.33
CA ILE A 4 31.70 26.94 -30.00
C ILE A 4 30.52 27.16 -29.02
N LEU A 5 29.28 26.94 -29.47
CA LEU A 5 28.15 26.84 -28.57
C LEU A 5 28.21 25.48 -27.88
N THR A 6 28.57 25.47 -26.63
CA THR A 6 28.47 24.27 -25.77
C THR A 6 27.02 24.14 -25.32
N PHE A 7 26.31 23.19 -25.89
CA PHE A 7 25.01 22.77 -25.37
C PHE A 7 25.23 22.00 -24.05
N ILE A 8 24.89 22.62 -22.93
CA ILE A 8 24.77 21.92 -21.64
C ILE A 8 23.47 21.13 -21.72
N VAL A 9 23.55 19.83 -22.00
CA VAL A 9 22.45 18.89 -21.80
C VAL A 9 22.31 18.72 -20.29
N CYS A 10 21.35 19.40 -19.67
CA CYS A 10 20.90 19.05 -18.32
C CYS A 10 20.30 17.64 -18.38
N VAL A 11 21.07 16.64 -18.03
CA VAL A 11 20.54 15.33 -17.67
C VAL A 11 19.77 15.55 -16.38
N VAL A 12 18.47 15.62 -16.48
CA VAL A 12 17.59 15.52 -15.30
C VAL A 12 17.73 14.08 -14.82
N ASP A 13 18.50 13.90 -13.77
CA ASP A 13 18.67 12.60 -13.10
C ASP A 13 17.33 12.26 -12.39
N SER A 14 16.38 11.73 -13.18
CA SER A 14 15.10 11.32 -12.64
C SER A 14 15.31 10.03 -11.87
N THR A 15 15.11 10.08 -10.55
CA THR A 15 15.05 8.86 -9.72
C THR A 15 14.07 7.87 -10.35
N PRO A 16 14.47 6.59 -10.54
CA PRO A 16 13.58 5.63 -11.16
C PRO A 16 12.31 5.43 -10.32
N PRO A 17 11.17 5.15 -10.95
CA PRO A 17 9.92 4.88 -10.24
C PRO A 17 10.08 3.75 -9.23
N ILE A 18 9.51 3.92 -8.03
CA ILE A 18 9.56 2.90 -6.99
C ILE A 18 8.49 1.82 -7.22
N VAL A 19 8.87 0.57 -6.95
CA VAL A 19 7.96 -0.59 -6.97
C VAL A 19 7.53 -0.91 -5.54
N ILE A 20 6.23 -0.79 -5.26
CA ILE A 20 5.62 -1.02 -3.96
C ILE A 20 4.88 -2.35 -3.99
N ALA A 21 5.32 -3.32 -3.19
CA ALA A 21 4.69 -4.64 -3.09
C ALA A 21 3.40 -4.54 -2.29
N HIS A 22 2.25 -4.55 -2.98
CA HIS A 22 0.92 -4.46 -2.40
C HIS A 22 0.60 -5.69 -1.54
N ARG A 23 0.54 -5.51 -0.22
CA ARG A 23 0.37 -6.57 0.78
C ARG A 23 1.46 -7.66 0.73
N GLY A 24 2.66 -7.30 0.24
CA GLY A 24 3.72 -8.22 -0.14
C GLY A 24 3.63 -8.67 -1.60
N ALA A 25 4.20 -9.83 -1.95
CA ALA A 25 4.05 -10.44 -3.27
C ALA A 25 2.71 -11.19 -3.35
N SER A 26 1.61 -10.45 -3.17
CA SER A 26 0.27 -10.98 -2.96
C SER A 26 -0.34 -11.64 -4.21
N GLY A 27 0.26 -11.47 -5.38
CA GLY A 27 -0.07 -12.21 -6.59
C GLY A 27 0.41 -13.67 -6.58
N TYR A 28 1.36 -14.02 -5.68
CA TYR A 28 1.98 -15.34 -5.58
C TYR A 28 1.67 -16.06 -4.27
N ALA A 29 1.50 -15.33 -3.18
CA ALA A 29 1.25 -15.88 -1.85
C ALA A 29 0.07 -15.16 -1.18
N VAL A 30 -0.52 -15.76 -0.14
CA VAL A 30 -1.61 -15.13 0.62
C VAL A 30 -1.16 -13.77 1.13
N GLU A 31 -2.01 -12.76 0.95
CA GLU A 31 -1.73 -11.38 1.33
C GLU A 31 -1.31 -11.25 2.80
N HIS A 32 -0.39 -10.32 3.08
CA HIS A 32 0.07 -10.01 4.44
C HIS A 32 0.71 -11.14 5.24
N THR A 33 1.08 -12.25 4.60
CA THR A 33 1.82 -13.35 5.25
C THR A 33 3.32 -13.12 5.23
N GLU A 34 4.05 -13.76 6.14
CA GLU A 34 5.54 -13.79 6.12
C GLU A 34 6.08 -14.24 4.76
N ALA A 35 5.43 -15.24 4.14
CA ALA A 35 5.81 -15.74 2.82
C ALA A 35 5.68 -14.66 1.74
N ALA A 36 4.55 -13.91 1.72
CA ALA A 36 4.34 -12.83 0.78
C ALA A 36 5.37 -11.69 0.97
N LYS A 37 5.69 -11.35 2.22
CA LYS A 37 6.65 -10.29 2.55
C LYS A 37 8.09 -10.69 2.21
N ALA A 38 8.51 -11.91 2.59
CA ALA A 38 9.83 -12.41 2.27
C ALA A 38 10.03 -12.57 0.75
N LEU A 39 9.01 -13.03 0.02
CA LEU A 39 9.05 -13.14 -1.44
C LEU A 39 9.17 -11.75 -2.09
N ALA A 40 8.39 -10.76 -1.66
CA ALA A 40 8.47 -9.39 -2.15
C ALA A 40 9.88 -8.79 -1.93
N HIS A 41 10.46 -9.02 -0.74
CA HIS A 41 11.83 -8.63 -0.44
C HIS A 41 12.84 -9.33 -1.39
N ALA A 42 12.69 -10.63 -1.62
CA ALA A 42 13.57 -11.40 -2.51
C ALA A 42 13.48 -10.90 -3.97
N GLN A 43 12.27 -10.59 -4.44
CA GLN A 43 11.98 -10.02 -5.76
C GLN A 43 12.46 -8.58 -5.94
N GLY A 44 12.94 -7.92 -4.87
CA GLY A 44 13.56 -6.61 -4.92
C GLY A 44 12.57 -5.45 -4.98
N ALA A 45 11.41 -5.57 -4.36
CA ALA A 45 10.52 -4.45 -4.12
C ALA A 45 11.27 -3.32 -3.39
N ASP A 46 11.04 -2.05 -3.79
CA ASP A 46 11.64 -0.89 -3.13
C ASP A 46 10.97 -0.60 -1.79
N TYR A 47 9.66 -0.86 -1.72
CA TYR A 47 8.82 -0.76 -0.52
C TYR A 47 7.88 -1.97 -0.45
N ILE A 48 7.56 -2.37 0.77
CA ILE A 48 6.54 -3.39 1.03
C ILE A 48 5.43 -2.74 1.84
N GLU A 49 4.18 -2.96 1.43
CA GLU A 49 3.01 -2.39 2.08
C GLU A 49 2.57 -3.21 3.28
N GLN A 50 2.08 -2.48 4.30
CA GLN A 50 1.41 -2.98 5.49
C GLN A 50 0.08 -2.26 5.65
N ASP A 51 -1.06 -2.95 5.44
CA ASP A 51 -2.35 -2.48 5.93
C ASP A 51 -2.44 -2.78 7.43
N VAL A 52 -2.84 -1.84 8.27
CA VAL A 52 -2.91 -2.08 9.70
C VAL A 52 -4.25 -1.68 10.32
N VAL A 53 -4.70 -2.53 11.25
CA VAL A 53 -5.85 -2.30 12.13
C VAL A 53 -5.43 -2.49 13.58
N LEU A 54 -6.28 -2.10 14.56
CA LEU A 54 -5.99 -2.33 15.98
C LEU A 54 -6.79 -3.51 16.53
N SER A 55 -6.10 -4.38 17.28
CA SER A 55 -6.73 -5.37 18.16
C SER A 55 -7.33 -4.74 19.41
N LYS A 56 -8.09 -5.52 20.19
CA LYS A 56 -8.69 -5.13 21.47
C LYS A 56 -7.66 -4.58 22.47
N ASP A 57 -6.49 -5.19 22.53
CA ASP A 57 -5.35 -4.78 23.36
C ASP A 57 -4.39 -3.82 22.63
N ARG A 58 -4.88 -3.18 21.53
CA ARG A 58 -4.23 -2.13 20.77
C ARG A 58 -2.89 -2.50 20.14
N GLN A 59 -2.73 -3.76 19.76
CA GLN A 59 -1.63 -4.17 18.89
C GLN A 59 -1.97 -3.84 17.44
N PHE A 60 -1.02 -3.36 16.65
CA PHE A 60 -1.20 -3.20 15.22
C PHE A 60 -1.12 -4.56 14.52
N ILE A 61 -2.24 -4.98 13.96
CA ILE A 61 -2.40 -6.21 13.21
C ILE A 61 -2.28 -5.90 11.72
N VAL A 62 -1.47 -6.67 11.00
CA VAL A 62 -1.28 -6.49 9.56
C VAL A 62 -2.36 -7.24 8.82
N THR A 63 -3.35 -6.51 8.32
CA THR A 63 -4.50 -7.00 7.57
C THR A 63 -5.24 -5.86 6.89
N HIS A 64 -5.88 -6.16 5.74
CA HIS A 64 -6.59 -5.13 4.97
C HIS A 64 -7.92 -4.70 5.59
N ASP A 65 -8.69 -5.64 6.14
CA ASP A 65 -10.04 -5.38 6.62
C ASP A 65 -10.08 -5.23 8.14
N ILE A 66 -11.04 -4.47 8.65
CA ILE A 66 -11.32 -4.38 10.09
C ILE A 66 -11.99 -5.64 10.64
N THR A 67 -12.39 -6.55 9.75
CA THR A 67 -13.07 -7.83 10.05
C THR A 67 -12.27 -9.01 9.50
N MET A 68 -12.45 -10.21 10.05
CA MET A 68 -11.55 -11.35 9.90
C MET A 68 -12.07 -12.48 9.01
N GLU A 69 -13.39 -12.61 8.87
CA GLU A 69 -14.02 -13.79 8.28
C GLU A 69 -13.64 -14.07 6.82
N GLU A 70 -13.22 -13.05 6.07
CA GLU A 70 -12.85 -13.20 4.65
C GLU A 70 -11.43 -13.76 4.46
N THR A 71 -10.61 -13.77 5.53
CA THR A 71 -9.19 -14.14 5.44
C THR A 71 -8.71 -15.10 6.53
N THR A 72 -9.58 -15.45 7.50
CA THR A 72 -9.20 -16.32 8.64
C THR A 72 -10.27 -17.35 8.97
N ASP A 73 -9.88 -18.36 9.73
CA ASP A 73 -10.76 -19.39 10.28
C ASP A 73 -11.53 -18.96 11.55
N VAL A 74 -11.77 -17.65 11.75
CA VAL A 74 -12.38 -17.08 12.96
C VAL A 74 -13.79 -17.64 13.24
N GLU A 75 -14.61 -17.84 12.22
CA GLU A 75 -15.96 -18.38 12.35
C GLU A 75 -15.97 -19.81 12.91
N GLN A 76 -14.92 -20.58 12.63
CA GLN A 76 -14.76 -21.94 13.15
C GLN A 76 -14.23 -21.96 14.58
N ARG A 77 -13.30 -21.04 14.92
CA ARG A 77 -12.64 -21.00 16.22
C ARG A 77 -13.41 -20.26 17.31
N PHE A 78 -14.16 -19.21 16.92
CA PHE A 78 -14.81 -18.30 17.86
C PHE A 78 -16.30 -18.09 17.48
N GLN A 79 -17.06 -19.17 17.29
CA GLN A 79 -18.41 -19.18 16.72
C GLN A 79 -19.38 -18.19 17.38
N ASP A 80 -19.28 -17.98 18.70
CA ASP A 80 -20.19 -17.14 19.47
C ASP A 80 -19.69 -15.68 19.66
N ARG A 81 -18.64 -15.25 18.93
CA ARG A 81 -17.98 -13.96 19.10
C ARG A 81 -18.31 -12.93 18.03
N ALA A 82 -19.19 -13.27 17.08
CA ALA A 82 -19.67 -12.31 16.10
C ALA A 82 -20.46 -11.18 16.76
N ARG A 83 -20.30 -9.95 16.25
CA ARG A 83 -21.19 -8.83 16.62
C ARG A 83 -22.63 -9.08 16.09
N PRO A 84 -23.64 -8.29 16.52
CA PRO A 84 -25.03 -8.45 16.03
C PRO A 84 -25.20 -8.36 14.51
N ASP A 85 -24.24 -7.77 13.78
CA ASP A 85 -24.20 -7.70 12.33
C ASP A 85 -23.62 -8.96 11.66
N GLY A 86 -23.28 -9.97 12.47
CA GLY A 86 -22.69 -11.24 12.03
C GLY A 86 -21.20 -11.16 11.68
N ARG A 87 -20.51 -10.03 12.00
CA ARG A 87 -19.09 -9.82 11.65
C ARG A 87 -18.16 -10.02 12.87
N TYR A 88 -16.94 -10.42 12.59
CA TYR A 88 -15.87 -10.61 13.57
C TYR A 88 -14.82 -9.51 13.43
N TYR A 89 -14.82 -8.54 14.33
CA TYR A 89 -13.94 -7.39 14.26
C TYR A 89 -12.62 -7.63 15.00
N PHE A 90 -11.48 -7.30 14.40
CA PHE A 90 -10.18 -7.36 15.07
C PHE A 90 -10.17 -6.61 16.40
N ALA A 91 -10.93 -5.52 16.49
CA ALA A 91 -11.09 -4.72 17.71
C ALA A 91 -11.72 -5.46 18.91
N ASP A 92 -12.35 -6.61 18.70
CA ASP A 92 -12.98 -7.41 19.76
C ASP A 92 -12.07 -8.51 20.31
N PHE A 93 -10.92 -8.75 19.66
CA PHE A 93 -10.01 -9.85 19.99
C PHE A 93 -8.65 -9.31 20.41
N THR A 94 -8.07 -9.92 21.46
CA THR A 94 -6.69 -9.65 21.87
C THR A 94 -5.71 -10.27 20.87
N TRP A 95 -4.47 -9.79 20.88
CA TRP A 95 -3.41 -10.43 20.10
C TRP A 95 -3.25 -11.92 20.42
N GLY A 96 -3.37 -12.29 21.70
CA GLY A 96 -3.32 -13.70 22.12
C GLY A 96 -4.36 -14.59 21.43
N GLU A 97 -5.59 -14.08 21.21
CA GLU A 97 -6.65 -14.78 20.47
C GLU A 97 -6.38 -14.76 18.96
N ILE A 98 -5.94 -13.62 18.41
CA ILE A 98 -5.71 -13.45 16.97
C ILE A 98 -4.58 -14.37 16.47
N GLN A 99 -3.51 -14.55 17.23
CA GLN A 99 -2.39 -15.42 16.83
C GLN A 99 -2.74 -16.93 16.77
N GLU A 100 -3.90 -17.33 17.32
CA GLU A 100 -4.40 -18.69 17.19
C GLU A 100 -5.04 -18.94 15.81
N LEU A 101 -5.45 -17.88 15.10
CA LEU A 101 -6.11 -17.97 13.81
C LEU A 101 -5.15 -18.42 12.72
N THR A 102 -5.70 -19.12 11.74
CA THR A 102 -5.02 -19.49 10.50
C THR A 102 -5.51 -18.58 9.37
N LEU A 103 -4.57 -17.97 8.63
CA LEU A 103 -4.90 -17.25 7.42
C LEU A 103 -5.16 -18.21 6.26
N HIS A 104 -6.16 -17.91 5.46
CA HIS A 104 -6.44 -18.54 4.18
C HIS A 104 -6.50 -17.51 3.05
N GLU A 105 -6.60 -17.99 1.82
CA GLU A 105 -6.83 -17.13 0.67
C GLU A 105 -8.12 -16.32 0.88
N ARG A 106 -8.06 -15.01 0.58
CA ARG A 106 -9.23 -14.15 0.66
C ARG A 106 -10.40 -14.76 -0.09
N THR A 107 -11.54 -14.88 0.57
CA THR A 107 -12.79 -15.28 -0.06
C THR A 107 -13.57 -14.06 -0.54
N ARG A 108 -14.47 -14.26 -1.50
CA ARG A 108 -15.44 -13.23 -1.87
C ARG A 108 -16.56 -13.23 -0.84
N ARG A 109 -16.94 -12.06 -0.38
CA ARG A 109 -18.01 -11.90 0.62
C ARG A 109 -19.26 -12.69 0.24
N GLY A 110 -19.73 -13.53 1.16
CA GLY A 110 -20.88 -14.41 0.95
C GLY A 110 -20.62 -15.60 0.02
N SER A 111 -19.36 -15.97 -0.16
CA SER A 111 -18.92 -17.10 -0.97
C SER A 111 -17.66 -17.72 -0.37
N ASP A 112 -17.56 -19.05 -0.38
CA ASP A 112 -16.32 -19.77 -0.02
C ASP A 112 -15.31 -19.81 -1.18
N GLN A 113 -15.62 -19.13 -2.30
CA GLN A 113 -14.74 -19.11 -3.45
C GLN A 113 -13.57 -18.13 -3.22
N PRO A 114 -12.33 -18.56 -3.47
CA PRO A 114 -11.18 -17.68 -3.35
C PRO A 114 -11.27 -16.52 -4.36
N ALA A 115 -10.86 -15.33 -3.93
CA ALA A 115 -10.81 -14.15 -4.79
C ALA A 115 -9.81 -14.33 -5.94
N LEU A 116 -8.74 -15.07 -5.69
CA LEU A 116 -7.69 -15.41 -6.65
C LEU A 116 -7.60 -16.96 -6.75
N PRO A 117 -8.40 -17.60 -7.61
CA PRO A 117 -8.29 -19.02 -7.87
C PRO A 117 -6.95 -19.36 -8.52
N ASP A 118 -6.52 -20.60 -8.38
CA ASP A 118 -5.34 -21.17 -9.05
C ASP A 118 -3.97 -20.58 -8.62
N ARG A 119 -3.92 -19.78 -7.57
CA ARG A 119 -2.65 -19.39 -7.00
C ARG A 119 -2.23 -20.29 -5.86
N PHE A 120 -1.01 -20.11 -5.37
CA PHE A 120 -0.41 -20.89 -4.30
C PHE A 120 -1.39 -21.12 -3.12
N PRO A 121 -1.77 -22.36 -2.79
CA PRO A 121 -2.67 -22.67 -1.69
C PRO A 121 -1.95 -22.46 -0.35
N GLY A 122 -1.91 -21.22 0.10
CA GLY A 122 -1.13 -20.79 1.24
C GLY A 122 -1.83 -20.95 2.60
N ASP A 123 -2.84 -21.82 2.71
CA ASP A 123 -3.57 -22.07 3.95
C ASP A 123 -2.82 -22.93 4.97
N ALA A 124 -1.72 -23.57 4.56
CA ALA A 124 -0.94 -24.48 5.41
C ALA A 124 -0.19 -23.74 6.53
N GLY A 125 -0.92 -23.36 7.58
CA GLY A 125 -0.33 -22.81 8.81
C GLY A 125 0.11 -21.35 8.74
N GLN A 126 -0.32 -20.60 7.75
CA GLN A 126 -0.07 -19.15 7.69
C GLN A 126 -0.72 -18.44 8.88
N ARG A 127 -0.01 -17.49 9.48
CA ARG A 127 -0.45 -16.77 10.67
C ARG A 127 -0.61 -15.29 10.39
N VAL A 128 -1.53 -14.67 11.15
CA VAL A 128 -1.67 -13.22 11.20
C VAL A 128 -0.41 -12.59 11.80
N LEU A 129 0.06 -11.48 11.26
CA LEU A 129 1.25 -10.78 11.73
C LEU A 129 0.88 -9.52 12.51
N ARG A 130 1.72 -9.16 13.50
CA ARG A 130 1.76 -7.79 14.02
C ARG A 130 2.75 -6.96 13.23
N LEU A 131 2.48 -5.66 13.15
CA LEU A 131 3.35 -4.70 12.47
C LEU A 131 4.81 -4.76 12.99
N ALA A 132 4.99 -4.79 14.32
CA ALA A 132 6.32 -4.87 14.92
C ALA A 132 7.09 -6.14 14.53
N ASP A 133 6.41 -7.27 14.38
CA ASP A 133 7.04 -8.54 14.02
C ASP A 133 7.41 -8.54 12.52
N GLU A 134 6.56 -8.00 11.66
CA GLU A 134 6.87 -7.81 10.23
C GLU A 134 8.06 -6.86 10.04
N ILE A 135 8.10 -5.73 10.73
CA ILE A 135 9.23 -4.79 10.66
C ILE A 135 10.54 -5.46 11.08
N ARG A 136 10.52 -6.30 12.13
CA ARG A 136 11.71 -7.08 12.53
C ARG A 136 12.11 -8.09 11.48
N LEU A 137 11.15 -8.80 10.86
CA LEU A 137 11.42 -9.72 9.75
C LEU A 137 12.14 -9.00 8.60
N LEU A 138 11.57 -7.89 8.11
CA LEU A 138 12.14 -7.14 7.00
C LEU A 138 13.53 -6.56 7.35
N SER A 139 13.69 -6.00 8.55
CA SER A 139 15.00 -5.53 9.04
C SER A 139 16.04 -6.65 9.12
N GLY A 140 15.62 -7.85 9.52
CA GLY A 140 16.48 -9.05 9.54
C GLY A 140 16.91 -9.44 8.13
N LEU A 141 15.98 -9.47 7.18
CA LEU A 141 16.26 -9.77 5.78
C LEU A 141 17.17 -8.72 5.15
N ASP A 142 16.93 -7.43 5.40
CA ASP A 142 17.79 -6.35 4.92
C ASP A 142 19.22 -6.49 5.44
N LYS A 143 19.38 -6.76 6.73
CA LYS A 143 20.69 -6.96 7.35
C LYS A 143 21.47 -8.12 6.74
N THR A 144 20.80 -9.22 6.38
CA THR A 144 21.47 -10.39 5.82
C THR A 144 21.74 -10.30 4.33
N THR A 145 20.91 -9.55 3.59
CA THR A 145 21.02 -9.40 2.13
C THR A 145 21.72 -8.13 1.68
N GLY A 146 21.94 -7.17 2.59
CA GLY A 146 22.48 -5.84 2.26
C GLY A 146 21.49 -4.92 1.54
N LYS A 147 20.21 -5.29 1.47
CA LYS A 147 19.14 -4.44 0.90
C LYS A 147 18.69 -3.39 1.90
N GLN A 148 17.88 -2.45 1.42
CA GLN A 148 17.21 -1.41 2.21
C GLN A 148 15.77 -1.30 1.76
N THR A 149 14.93 -2.20 2.25
CA THR A 149 13.51 -2.25 1.90
C THR A 149 12.72 -1.22 2.71
N GLY A 150 11.93 -0.39 2.03
CA GLY A 150 11.08 0.58 2.69
C GLY A 150 9.77 -0.02 3.18
N LEU A 151 9.13 0.66 4.13
CA LEU A 151 7.80 0.35 4.65
C LEU A 151 6.77 1.29 4.03
N TYR A 152 5.57 0.78 3.76
CA TYR A 152 4.47 1.59 3.22
C TYR A 152 3.18 1.28 3.98
N ILE A 153 2.94 2.00 5.10
CA ILE A 153 1.94 1.63 6.11
C ILE A 153 0.62 2.35 5.85
N GLU A 154 -0.46 1.59 5.62
CA GLU A 154 -1.83 2.13 5.53
C GLU A 154 -2.57 2.01 6.86
N LEU A 155 -3.08 3.13 7.37
CA LEU A 155 -4.03 3.17 8.47
C LEU A 155 -5.43 2.85 7.95
N LYS A 156 -5.96 1.67 8.30
CA LYS A 156 -7.29 1.23 7.87
C LYS A 156 -8.36 1.74 8.82
N SER A 157 -9.33 2.48 8.27
CA SER A 157 -10.50 2.97 9.00
C SER A 157 -10.19 3.64 10.36
N PRO A 158 -9.33 4.68 10.43
CA PRO A 158 -8.99 5.35 11.69
C PRO A 158 -10.19 5.87 12.47
N SER A 159 -11.23 6.35 11.78
CA SER A 159 -12.47 6.82 12.40
C SER A 159 -13.20 5.72 13.17
N PHE A 160 -13.22 4.48 12.62
CA PHE A 160 -13.74 3.31 13.32
C PHE A 160 -12.94 3.05 14.60
N HIS A 161 -11.62 2.96 14.51
CA HIS A 161 -10.76 2.69 15.67
C HIS A 161 -10.83 3.80 16.75
N LYS A 162 -10.95 5.06 16.33
CA LYS A 162 -11.16 6.18 17.24
C LYS A 162 -12.48 6.07 18.00
N LYS A 163 -13.55 5.61 17.32
CA LYS A 163 -14.85 5.36 17.97
C LYS A 163 -14.77 4.21 18.97
N GLU A 164 -14.10 3.11 18.60
CA GLU A 164 -13.97 1.93 19.47
C GLU A 164 -13.07 2.20 20.69
N PHE A 165 -11.98 2.94 20.53
CA PHE A 165 -10.93 3.06 21.55
C PHE A 165 -10.79 4.45 22.18
N GLY A 166 -11.46 5.47 21.65
CA GLY A 166 -11.39 6.84 22.16
C GLY A 166 -10.03 7.54 21.93
N SER A 167 -9.15 6.99 21.07
CA SER A 167 -7.81 7.51 20.84
C SER A 167 -7.42 7.46 19.36
N SER A 168 -6.49 8.33 18.93
CA SER A 168 -6.00 8.37 17.54
C SER A 168 -5.16 7.15 17.22
N MET A 169 -5.46 6.53 16.06
CA MET A 169 -4.70 5.41 15.51
C MET A 169 -3.30 5.87 15.08
N GLY A 170 -3.20 7.06 14.47
CA GLY A 170 -1.91 7.64 14.05
C GLY A 170 -0.99 7.95 15.23
N GLU A 171 -1.53 8.43 16.36
CA GLU A 171 -0.72 8.65 17.58
C GLU A 171 -0.13 7.33 18.10
N ALA A 172 -0.93 6.26 18.14
CA ALA A 172 -0.46 4.93 18.51
C ALA A 172 0.61 4.41 17.52
N LEU A 173 0.40 4.59 16.20
CA LEU A 173 1.37 4.19 15.17
C LEU A 173 2.71 4.92 15.35
N LEU A 174 2.70 6.24 15.51
CA LEU A 174 3.94 7.00 15.68
C LEU A 174 4.70 6.57 16.94
N LYS A 175 4.00 6.24 18.02
CA LYS A 175 4.61 5.72 19.25
C LYS A 175 5.27 4.36 19.02
N GLU A 176 4.61 3.44 18.30
CA GLU A 176 5.17 2.12 17.98
C GLU A 176 6.40 2.24 17.08
N LEU A 177 6.29 3.02 15.99
CA LEU A 177 7.40 3.27 15.07
C LEU A 177 8.60 3.92 15.77
N ALA A 178 8.36 4.87 16.67
CA ALA A 178 9.41 5.48 17.48
C ALA A 178 10.14 4.46 18.36
N GLY A 179 9.41 3.52 18.96
CA GLY A 179 9.98 2.40 19.71
C GLY A 179 10.84 1.45 18.88
N LEU A 180 10.61 1.43 17.56
CA LEU A 180 11.39 0.67 16.57
C LEU A 180 12.47 1.51 15.88
N GLY A 181 12.66 2.76 16.28
CA GLY A 181 13.67 3.67 15.73
C GLY A 181 13.27 4.35 14.41
N ILE A 182 12.01 4.29 14.01
CA ILE A 182 11.50 4.82 12.74
C ILE A 182 10.76 6.13 12.99
N GLN A 183 11.39 7.29 12.68
CA GLN A 183 10.85 8.61 13.03
C GLN A 183 11.04 9.70 11.95
N HIS A 184 11.88 9.47 10.94
CA HIS A 184 12.29 10.48 9.96
C HIS A 184 12.23 9.94 8.54
N GLU A 185 12.13 10.82 7.55
CA GLU A 185 12.11 10.47 6.10
C GLU A 185 13.26 9.52 5.69
N SER A 186 14.43 9.67 6.30
CA SER A 186 15.59 8.80 6.05
C SER A 186 15.35 7.32 6.39
N HIS A 187 14.32 7.00 7.16
CA HIS A 187 13.98 5.62 7.53
C HIS A 187 13.17 4.87 6.46
N ARG A 188 12.96 5.48 5.27
CA ARG A 188 12.22 4.86 4.15
C ARG A 188 10.87 4.27 4.59
N CYS A 189 10.04 5.08 5.22
CA CYS A 189 8.71 4.70 5.66
C CYS A 189 7.69 5.74 5.22
N PHE A 190 6.72 5.34 4.39
CA PHE A 190 5.54 6.13 4.06
C PHE A 190 4.38 5.74 4.98
N ILE A 191 3.52 6.71 5.30
CA ILE A 191 2.22 6.47 5.92
C ILE A 191 1.14 6.92 4.95
N GLN A 192 0.16 6.05 4.69
CA GLN A 192 -0.95 6.35 3.79
C GLN A 192 -2.30 6.15 4.48
N CYS A 193 -3.32 6.85 4.01
CA CYS A 193 -4.69 6.70 4.47
C CYS A 193 -5.69 7.26 3.45
N PHE A 194 -6.90 6.68 3.42
CA PHE A 194 -8.05 7.24 2.70
C PHE A 194 -8.70 8.40 3.47
N GLU A 195 -8.68 8.34 4.81
CA GLU A 195 -9.30 9.36 5.66
C GLU A 195 -8.35 10.56 5.81
N MET A 196 -8.68 11.64 5.09
CA MET A 196 -7.87 12.87 5.06
C MET A 196 -7.66 13.47 6.46
N GLU A 197 -8.66 13.37 7.32
CA GLU A 197 -8.61 13.92 8.67
C GLU A 197 -7.50 13.31 9.52
N GLU A 198 -7.24 12.00 9.37
CA GLU A 198 -6.14 11.32 10.06
C GLU A 198 -4.77 11.82 9.60
N LEU A 199 -4.59 12.03 8.28
CA LEU A 199 -3.35 12.57 7.74
C LEU A 199 -3.12 14.02 8.14
N VAL A 200 -4.18 14.84 8.18
CA VAL A 200 -4.13 16.22 8.68
C VAL A 200 -3.73 16.24 10.15
N ASP A 201 -4.26 15.34 10.97
CA ASP A 201 -3.90 15.20 12.38
C ASP A 201 -2.44 14.76 12.58
N LEU A 202 -1.99 13.77 11.80
CA LEU A 202 -0.59 13.32 11.76
C LEU A 202 0.36 14.48 11.42
N HIS A 203 0.05 15.25 10.38
CA HIS A 203 0.88 16.40 9.97
C HIS A 203 0.85 17.54 10.99
N GLY A 204 -0.35 17.98 11.39
CA GLY A 204 -0.56 19.19 12.18
C GLY A 204 -0.29 19.00 13.67
N ARG A 205 -1.16 18.25 14.34
CA ARG A 205 -1.10 18.05 15.82
C ARG A 205 0.06 17.15 16.23
N LEU A 206 0.23 16.01 15.53
CA LEU A 206 1.24 14.99 15.87
C LEU A 206 2.63 15.30 15.30
N ARG A 207 2.73 16.26 14.36
CA ARG A 207 4.00 16.70 13.74
C ARG A 207 4.84 15.54 13.18
N CYS A 208 4.17 14.60 12.54
CA CYS A 208 4.80 13.45 11.90
C CYS A 208 5.89 13.93 10.91
N LYS A 209 7.06 13.29 10.96
CA LYS A 209 8.20 13.58 10.06
C LYS A 209 8.35 12.54 8.95
N LEU A 210 7.52 11.51 8.96
CA LEU A 210 7.44 10.56 7.87
C LEU A 210 6.58 11.13 6.74
N PRO A 211 6.91 10.84 5.46
CA PRO A 211 6.11 11.29 4.33
C PRO A 211 4.72 10.67 4.36
N LEU A 212 3.70 11.50 4.17
CA LEU A 212 2.29 11.12 4.17
C LEU A 212 1.76 11.04 2.74
N ILE A 213 0.91 10.05 2.45
CA ILE A 213 0.28 9.84 1.15
C ILE A 213 -1.24 9.80 1.31
N GLN A 214 -1.94 10.66 0.57
CA GLN A 214 -3.40 10.63 0.53
C GLN A 214 -3.89 9.65 -0.50
N LEU A 215 -4.59 8.59 -0.07
CA LEU A 215 -5.23 7.63 -0.98
C LEU A 215 -6.52 8.21 -1.58
N LEU A 216 -6.75 7.93 -2.86
CA LEU A 216 -7.86 8.48 -3.63
C LEU A 216 -8.66 7.38 -4.33
N GLY A 217 -9.91 7.16 -3.89
CA GLY A 217 -10.88 6.28 -4.56
C GLY A 217 -11.78 7.03 -5.55
N LYS A 218 -11.74 8.37 -5.57
CA LYS A 218 -12.47 9.25 -6.49
C LYS A 218 -11.57 10.38 -6.95
N ARG A 219 -11.87 10.94 -8.13
CA ARG A 219 -11.12 12.06 -8.68
C ARG A 219 -11.28 13.30 -7.79
N PRO A 220 -10.17 13.88 -7.30
CA PRO A 220 -10.21 15.14 -6.59
C PRO A 220 -10.36 16.33 -7.56
N THR A 221 -10.86 17.44 -7.05
CA THR A 221 -10.75 18.74 -7.70
C THR A 221 -9.34 19.31 -7.53
N ASP A 222 -8.97 20.32 -8.35
CA ASP A 222 -7.69 21.01 -8.21
C ASP A 222 -7.55 21.70 -6.83
N ALA A 223 -8.66 22.21 -6.29
CA ALA A 223 -8.69 22.81 -4.95
C ALA A 223 -8.40 21.75 -3.85
N GLU A 224 -8.92 20.54 -3.99
CA GLU A 224 -8.62 19.43 -3.07
C GLU A 224 -7.16 19.00 -3.20
N LEU A 225 -6.57 18.93 -4.41
CA LEU A 225 -5.15 18.64 -4.58
C LEU A 225 -4.26 19.69 -3.92
N ASN A 226 -4.57 20.98 -4.07
CA ASN A 226 -3.86 22.06 -3.38
C ASN A 226 -3.96 21.93 -1.85
N LYS A 227 -5.12 21.50 -1.33
CA LYS A 227 -5.29 21.22 0.11
C LYS A 227 -4.45 20.03 0.56
N ILE A 228 -4.42 18.94 -0.23
CA ILE A 228 -3.61 17.76 0.06
C ILE A 228 -2.12 18.10 0.10
N ALA A 229 -1.63 18.94 -0.81
CA ALA A 229 -0.23 19.35 -0.89
C ALA A 229 0.27 20.10 0.36
N VAL A 230 -0.64 20.60 1.22
CA VAL A 230 -0.25 21.24 2.50
C VAL A 230 0.26 20.25 3.52
N PHE A 231 -0.26 19.01 3.53
CA PHE A 231 0.04 18.02 4.56
C PHE A 231 0.64 16.71 4.02
N ALA A 232 0.43 16.39 2.76
CA ALA A 232 0.91 15.16 2.15
C ALA A 232 2.07 15.39 1.20
N LYS A 233 2.95 14.41 1.09
CA LYS A 233 4.06 14.37 0.12
C LYS A 233 3.59 13.88 -1.25
N GLY A 234 2.48 13.15 -1.30
CA GLY A 234 1.97 12.59 -2.54
C GLY A 234 0.54 12.08 -2.41
N ILE A 235 0.04 11.56 -3.52
CA ILE A 235 -1.25 10.89 -3.63
C ILE A 235 -1.10 9.46 -4.11
N GLY A 236 -2.01 8.56 -3.65
CA GLY A 236 -2.18 7.21 -4.16
C GLY A 236 -3.55 7.09 -4.84
N PRO A 237 -3.68 7.39 -6.12
CA PRO A 237 -4.95 7.25 -6.83
C PRO A 237 -5.20 5.81 -7.28
N SER A 238 -6.48 5.39 -7.30
CA SER A 238 -6.87 4.19 -8.04
C SER A 238 -6.48 4.31 -9.52
N LEU A 239 -6.02 3.22 -10.14
CA LEU A 239 -5.66 3.19 -11.57
C LEU A 239 -6.77 3.72 -12.49
N ASP A 240 -8.03 3.42 -12.16
CA ASP A 240 -9.18 3.88 -12.96
C ASP A 240 -9.38 5.41 -12.97
N LEU A 241 -8.68 6.14 -12.07
CA LEU A 241 -8.70 7.61 -12.07
C LEU A 241 -7.70 8.24 -13.03
N LEU A 242 -6.75 7.47 -13.57
CA LEU A 242 -5.63 7.98 -14.34
C LEU A 242 -5.94 8.14 -15.82
N ALA A 243 -6.81 7.30 -16.37
CA ALA A 243 -7.13 7.31 -17.80
C ALA A 243 -8.52 6.78 -18.10
N ASN A 244 -8.92 6.97 -19.35
CA ASN A 244 -10.08 6.36 -19.98
C ASN A 244 -9.72 5.98 -21.43
N ARG A 245 -10.56 5.17 -22.09
CA ARG A 245 -10.49 5.02 -23.55
C ARG A 245 -11.41 6.04 -24.22
N ASP A 246 -10.94 6.63 -25.29
CA ASP A 246 -11.73 7.52 -26.13
C ASP A 246 -12.60 6.74 -27.16
N SER A 247 -13.28 7.47 -28.05
CA SER A 247 -14.11 6.88 -29.09
C SER A 247 -13.34 6.09 -30.17
N ASN A 248 -12.03 6.24 -30.24
CA ASN A 248 -11.13 5.53 -31.15
C ASN A 248 -10.42 4.36 -30.46
N ASP A 249 -10.83 4.03 -29.23
CA ASP A 249 -10.22 3.00 -28.37
C ASP A 249 -8.77 3.32 -27.93
N GLU A 250 -8.36 4.60 -28.00
CA GLU A 250 -7.05 5.06 -27.56
C GLU A 250 -7.07 5.42 -26.06
N ILE A 251 -5.98 5.12 -25.33
CA ILE A 251 -5.86 5.48 -23.92
C ILE A 251 -5.55 6.97 -23.80
N VAL A 252 -6.42 7.69 -23.11
CA VAL A 252 -6.29 9.13 -22.87
C VAL A 252 -6.11 9.41 -21.39
N SER A 253 -5.02 10.15 -21.04
CA SER A 253 -4.78 10.62 -19.67
C SER A 253 -5.95 11.44 -19.16
N SER A 254 -6.28 11.22 -17.88
CA SER A 254 -7.26 12.07 -17.19
C SER A 254 -6.71 13.45 -16.81
N GLY A 255 -5.39 13.70 -16.94
CA GLY A 255 -4.71 14.91 -16.48
C GLY A 255 -4.45 14.96 -14.98
N LEU A 256 -4.79 13.91 -14.21
CA LEU A 256 -4.62 13.92 -12.76
C LEU A 256 -3.13 13.98 -12.34
N VAL A 257 -2.27 13.21 -13.02
CA VAL A 257 -0.83 13.16 -12.72
C VAL A 257 -0.18 14.50 -12.99
N GLU A 258 -0.52 15.14 -14.10
CA GLU A 258 -0.01 16.45 -14.49
C GLU A 258 -0.39 17.56 -13.49
N VAL A 259 -1.64 17.53 -12.99
CA VAL A 259 -2.10 18.49 -11.97
C VAL A 259 -1.41 18.21 -10.63
N ALA A 260 -1.34 16.94 -10.19
CA ALA A 260 -0.65 16.56 -8.97
C ALA A 260 0.83 17.01 -8.98
N ARG A 261 1.53 16.77 -10.08
CA ARG A 261 2.93 17.20 -10.25
C ARG A 261 3.10 18.72 -10.17
N LYS A 262 2.17 19.50 -10.74
CA LYS A 262 2.18 20.98 -10.63
C LYS A 262 2.04 21.47 -9.19
N THR A 263 1.39 20.68 -8.32
CA THR A 263 1.27 21.00 -6.88
C THR A 263 2.42 20.44 -6.05
N GLY A 264 3.41 19.75 -6.67
CA GLY A 264 4.55 19.15 -5.99
C GLY A 264 4.25 17.80 -5.33
N LEU A 265 3.14 17.16 -5.66
CA LEU A 265 2.72 15.86 -5.14
C LEU A 265 3.31 14.72 -5.98
N MET A 266 3.92 13.74 -5.31
CA MET A 266 4.26 12.44 -5.90
C MET A 266 2.98 11.65 -6.21
N VAL A 267 3.06 10.76 -7.19
CA VAL A 267 1.91 9.93 -7.59
C VAL A 267 2.29 8.45 -7.56
N HIS A 268 1.68 7.70 -6.63
CA HIS A 268 1.85 6.26 -6.44
C HIS A 268 0.51 5.53 -6.62
N PRO A 269 0.06 5.24 -7.87
CA PRO A 269 -1.22 4.60 -8.12
C PRO A 269 -1.28 3.16 -7.63
N TYR A 270 -2.49 2.71 -7.28
CA TYR A 270 -2.83 1.35 -6.86
C TYR A 270 -3.94 0.75 -7.72
N THR A 271 -3.97 -0.53 -7.99
CA THR A 271 -2.99 -1.58 -7.83
C THR A 271 -2.80 -2.28 -9.17
N VAL A 272 -1.58 -2.37 -9.63
CA VAL A 272 -1.24 -3.10 -10.87
C VAL A 272 -1.31 -4.61 -10.58
N ARG A 273 -2.17 -5.32 -11.34
CA ARG A 273 -2.43 -6.76 -11.19
C ARG A 273 -2.39 -7.47 -12.53
N LYS A 274 -1.80 -8.65 -12.57
CA LYS A 274 -1.78 -9.47 -13.78
C LYS A 274 -3.17 -10.01 -14.14
N HIS A 275 -3.98 -10.32 -13.14
CA HIS A 275 -5.29 -10.97 -13.31
C HIS A 275 -6.48 -9.98 -13.37
N GLN A 276 -6.23 -8.69 -13.13
CA GLN A 276 -7.27 -7.66 -13.13
C GLN A 276 -6.68 -6.35 -13.66
N GLN A 277 -6.97 -6.04 -14.91
CA GLN A 277 -6.55 -4.78 -15.52
C GLN A 277 -7.50 -3.63 -15.15
N PRO A 278 -7.02 -2.37 -15.12
CA PRO A 278 -7.89 -1.20 -15.04
C PRO A 278 -8.75 -1.09 -16.30
N ARG A 279 -9.87 -0.38 -16.22
CA ARG A 279 -10.87 -0.31 -17.33
C ARG A 279 -10.30 0.19 -18.66
N TRP A 280 -9.22 0.93 -18.61
CA TRP A 280 -8.57 1.53 -19.77
C TRP A 280 -7.46 0.67 -20.37
N SER A 281 -7.07 -0.44 -19.74
CA SER A 281 -5.98 -1.30 -20.20
C SER A 281 -6.47 -2.74 -20.45
N THR A 282 -5.85 -3.41 -21.41
CA THR A 282 -6.15 -4.79 -21.80
C THR A 282 -5.06 -5.78 -21.38
N SER A 283 -3.89 -5.28 -20.95
CA SER A 283 -2.77 -6.12 -20.56
C SER A 283 -1.88 -5.45 -19.51
N LEU A 284 -1.12 -6.27 -18.79
CA LEU A 284 -0.13 -5.78 -17.82
C LEU A 284 0.93 -4.89 -18.48
N ASP A 285 1.41 -5.27 -19.64
CA ASP A 285 2.43 -4.50 -20.40
C ASP A 285 1.89 -3.13 -20.85
N GLU A 286 0.64 -3.08 -21.28
CA GLU A 286 -0.02 -1.82 -21.64
C GLU A 286 -0.16 -0.91 -20.41
N THR A 287 -0.56 -1.49 -19.24
CA THR A 287 -0.62 -0.77 -17.97
C THR A 287 0.74 -0.21 -17.57
N HIS A 288 1.79 -1.03 -17.58
CA HIS A 288 3.14 -0.59 -17.22
C HIS A 288 3.65 0.51 -18.17
N ARG A 289 3.53 0.33 -19.50
CA ARG A 289 3.96 1.37 -20.45
C ARG A 289 3.24 2.68 -20.25
N PHE A 290 1.92 2.64 -20.04
CA PHE A 290 1.16 3.86 -19.83
C PHE A 290 1.59 4.59 -18.54
N LEU A 291 1.73 3.88 -17.43
CA LEU A 291 2.16 4.45 -16.15
C LEU A 291 3.58 5.01 -16.23
N LEU A 292 4.49 4.25 -16.84
CA LEU A 292 5.91 4.56 -16.79
C LEU A 292 6.36 5.50 -17.91
N ASP A 293 5.86 5.33 -19.14
CA ASP A 293 6.36 6.06 -20.31
C ASP A 293 5.50 7.27 -20.69
N GLN A 294 4.21 7.22 -20.39
CA GLN A 294 3.30 8.32 -20.73
C GLN A 294 2.98 9.20 -19.52
N LEU A 295 2.64 8.60 -18.38
CA LEU A 295 2.34 9.37 -17.16
C LEU A 295 3.59 9.67 -16.33
N GLU A 296 4.65 8.87 -16.46
CA GLU A 296 5.91 9.01 -15.70
C GLU A 296 5.66 9.08 -14.18
N VAL A 297 4.81 8.18 -13.65
CA VAL A 297 4.50 8.15 -12.21
C VAL A 297 5.74 7.92 -11.36
N ASP A 298 5.74 8.41 -10.12
CA ASP A 298 6.89 8.32 -9.19
C ASP A 298 7.06 6.92 -8.60
N GLY A 299 6.03 6.08 -8.69
CA GLY A 299 6.01 4.69 -8.26
C GLY A 299 4.64 4.09 -8.44
N PHE A 300 4.47 2.81 -8.15
CA PHE A 300 3.17 2.14 -8.23
C PHE A 300 3.10 0.91 -7.34
N PHE A 301 1.89 0.60 -6.88
CA PHE A 301 1.59 -0.63 -6.15
C PHE A 301 1.35 -1.78 -7.11
N THR A 302 1.91 -2.95 -6.79
CA THR A 302 1.69 -4.17 -7.57
C THR A 302 1.62 -5.41 -6.70
N ASP A 303 0.75 -6.36 -7.07
CA ASP A 303 0.71 -7.71 -6.48
C ASP A 303 1.89 -8.59 -6.96
N TYR A 304 2.63 -8.14 -8.00
CA TYR A 304 3.72 -8.87 -8.68
C TYR A 304 5.01 -8.03 -8.71
N PRO A 305 5.76 -7.94 -7.60
CA PRO A 305 6.93 -7.04 -7.50
C PRO A 305 8.02 -7.33 -8.53
N ASP A 306 8.28 -8.59 -8.88
CA ASP A 306 9.22 -9.00 -9.91
C ASP A 306 8.87 -8.42 -11.28
N LEU A 307 7.60 -8.53 -11.71
CA LEU A 307 7.12 -7.98 -12.98
C LEU A 307 7.18 -6.44 -12.97
N GLY A 308 6.87 -5.82 -11.84
CA GLY A 308 7.04 -4.37 -11.66
C GLY A 308 8.51 -3.94 -11.78
N ARG A 309 9.44 -4.67 -11.15
CA ARG A 309 10.88 -4.40 -11.26
C ARG A 309 11.41 -4.56 -12.68
N ASP A 310 10.95 -5.59 -13.37
CA ASP A 310 11.34 -5.81 -14.77
C ASP A 310 10.84 -4.68 -15.66
N ALA A 311 9.60 -4.24 -15.51
CA ALA A 311 9.06 -3.10 -16.26
C ALA A 311 9.88 -1.80 -16.03
N VAL A 312 10.31 -1.52 -14.81
CA VAL A 312 11.16 -0.36 -14.50
C VAL A 312 12.57 -0.51 -15.08
N ARG A 313 13.15 -1.72 -15.11
CA ARG A 313 14.50 -1.97 -15.64
C ARG A 313 14.59 -1.84 -17.16
N VAL A 314 13.57 -2.26 -17.89
CA VAL A 314 13.55 -2.20 -19.38
C VAL A 314 13.58 -0.74 -19.87
N ARG A 315 13.26 0.23 -19.02
CA ARG A 315 13.31 1.68 -19.31
C ARG A 315 14.72 2.29 -19.33
N LYS A 316 15.72 1.55 -18.85
CA LYS A 316 17.13 1.98 -18.84
C LYS A 316 17.83 1.60 -20.13
#